data_84406b0a9b1cff28ad66defff395a1fc
#
_entry.id   84406b0a9b1cff28ad66defff395a1fc
#
_cell.length_a   1.000
_cell.length_b   1.000
_cell.length_c   1.000
_cell.angle_alpha   90.00
_cell.angle_beta   90.00
_cell.angle_gamma   90.00
#
_symmetry.space_group_name_H-M   'P 1'
#
loop_
_entity.id
_entity.type
_entity.pdbx_description
1 polymer ?
#
loop_
_entity_poly.entity_id
_entity_poly.type
_entity_poly.pdbx_seq_one_letter_code
_entity_poly.pdbx_strand_id
1 'polypeptide(L)'
;MANNVRTFADLNFNFTTHPSTADVVKVEDEEAVKNAIRNLIQTKNFDRPFHPEIGCGIHNLLFDNFTPLTIQLARKAVEDVLRAYEPRAEILDIQVTSPADSNELQITVTFRLINADNPIKVTTILDRAR
;
A
#
# COMPACT_ATOMS: atom_id res chain seq x y z
N MET A 1 -26.64 19.75 -6.39
CA MET A 1 -26.97 18.65 -5.46
C MET A 1 -25.69 17.91 -5.15
N ALA A 2 -25.34 17.87 -3.88
CA ALA A 2 -24.22 17.06 -3.46
C ALA A 2 -24.58 15.59 -3.72
N ASN A 3 -23.94 14.98 -4.69
CA ASN A 3 -23.92 13.55 -4.77
C ASN A 3 -23.28 13.04 -3.48
N ASN A 4 -24.04 12.32 -2.69
CA ASN A 4 -23.54 11.59 -1.55
C ASN A 4 -22.63 10.46 -2.09
N VAL A 5 -21.47 10.85 -2.61
CA VAL A 5 -20.45 9.89 -2.99
C VAL A 5 -20.01 9.25 -1.68
N ARG A 6 -20.17 7.95 -1.59
CA ARG A 6 -19.77 7.19 -0.43
C ARG A 6 -18.29 7.37 -0.20
N THR A 7 -17.94 8.16 0.80
CA THR A 7 -16.58 8.43 1.18
C THR A 7 -16.03 7.24 1.96
N PHE A 8 -14.80 6.85 1.61
CA PHE A 8 -14.06 5.88 2.39
C PHE A 8 -13.38 6.61 3.55
N ALA A 9 -13.49 6.07 4.75
CA ALA A 9 -12.89 6.66 5.94
C ALA A 9 -12.02 5.63 6.68
N ASP A 10 -10.89 6.08 7.18
CA ASP A 10 -9.96 5.26 7.95
C ASP A 10 -9.31 6.11 9.06
N LEU A 11 -8.62 5.47 9.99
CA LEU A 11 -7.90 6.17 11.04
C LEU A 11 -6.60 6.78 10.50
N ASN A 12 -6.28 7.98 11.00
CA ASN A 12 -5.01 8.61 10.65
C ASN A 12 -3.85 7.83 11.26
N PHE A 13 -2.86 7.52 10.43
CA PHE A 13 -1.67 6.77 10.83
C PHE A 13 -0.85 7.42 11.91
N ASN A 14 -0.82 8.74 11.94
CA ASN A 14 -0.07 9.49 12.93
C ASN A 14 -0.83 9.65 14.26
N PHE A 15 -2.04 9.11 14.36
CA PHE A 15 -2.91 9.20 15.54
C PHE A 15 -3.06 10.62 16.08
N THR A 16 -3.08 11.62 15.17
CA THR A 16 -3.30 13.00 15.55
C THR A 16 -4.70 13.17 16.12
N THR A 17 -4.82 13.92 17.21
CA THR A 17 -6.10 14.18 17.84
C THR A 17 -6.83 15.33 17.16
N HIS A 18 -8.13 15.18 16.99
CA HIS A 18 -8.98 16.25 16.49
C HIS A 18 -9.15 17.33 17.57
N PRO A 19 -8.95 18.62 17.25
CA PRO A 19 -8.92 19.68 18.26
C PRO A 19 -10.24 19.86 19.02
N SER A 20 -11.36 19.47 18.44
CA SER A 20 -12.68 19.65 19.07
C SER A 20 -13.24 18.40 19.76
N THR A 21 -12.89 17.22 19.25
CA THR A 21 -13.46 15.96 19.78
C THR A 21 -12.49 15.16 20.65
N ALA A 22 -11.20 15.55 20.67
CA ALA A 22 -10.10 14.83 21.32
C ALA A 22 -9.97 13.34 20.91
N ASP A 23 -10.61 12.98 19.80
CA ASP A 23 -10.55 11.66 19.20
C ASP A 23 -9.54 11.63 18.04
N VAL A 24 -9.19 10.45 17.58
CA VAL A 24 -8.27 10.31 16.43
C VAL A 24 -8.90 10.86 15.17
N VAL A 25 -8.14 11.66 14.43
CA VAL A 25 -8.59 12.21 13.15
C VAL A 25 -8.83 11.07 12.15
N LYS A 26 -9.99 11.07 11.52
CA LYS A 26 -10.28 10.18 10.40
C LYS A 26 -9.69 10.72 9.12
N VAL A 27 -9.15 9.82 8.33
CA VAL A 27 -8.66 10.12 6.97
C VAL A 27 -9.67 9.55 5.98
N GLU A 28 -10.04 10.34 5.01
CA GLU A 28 -11.10 9.97 4.07
C GLU A 28 -10.57 9.81 2.64
N ASP A 29 -11.30 9.04 1.86
CA ASP A 29 -11.09 8.83 0.42
C ASP A 29 -9.67 8.43 0.02
N GLU A 30 -9.00 9.30 -0.72
CA GLU A 30 -7.70 9.06 -1.32
C GLU A 30 -6.63 8.69 -0.30
N GLU A 31 -6.54 9.43 0.81
CA GLU A 31 -5.54 9.16 1.86
C GLU A 31 -5.83 7.85 2.60
N ALA A 32 -7.09 7.51 2.81
CA ALA A 32 -7.48 6.24 3.42
C ALA A 32 -6.99 5.06 2.57
N VAL A 33 -7.21 5.12 1.26
CA VAL A 33 -6.77 4.06 0.33
C VAL A 33 -5.26 4.03 0.18
N LYS A 34 -4.58 5.17 0.13
CA LYS A 34 -3.11 5.23 0.13
C LYS A 34 -2.51 4.55 1.36
N ASN A 35 -3.07 4.84 2.53
CA ASN A 35 -2.61 4.25 3.78
C ASN A 35 -2.87 2.73 3.82
N ALA A 36 -4.02 2.29 3.33
CA ALA A 36 -4.32 0.87 3.22
C ALA A 36 -3.34 0.14 2.29
N ILE A 37 -3.00 0.73 1.15
CA ILE A 37 -2.02 0.17 0.21
C ILE A 37 -0.62 0.08 0.85
N ARG A 38 -0.16 1.14 1.51
CA ARG A 38 1.12 1.11 2.24
C ARG A 38 1.14 0.02 3.29
N ASN A 39 0.08 -0.09 4.07
CA ASN A 39 -0.06 -1.11 5.09
C ASN A 39 0.02 -2.52 4.54
N LEU A 40 -0.69 -2.79 3.47
CA LEU A 40 -0.69 -4.12 2.84
C LEU A 40 0.71 -4.49 2.33
N ILE A 41 1.42 -3.54 1.71
CA ILE A 41 2.77 -3.77 1.20
C ILE A 41 3.76 -3.99 2.35
N GLN A 42 3.63 -3.25 3.44
CA GLN A 42 4.52 -3.35 4.60
C GLN A 42 4.21 -4.54 5.51
N THR A 43 3.01 -5.11 5.44
CA THR A 43 2.64 -6.27 6.23
C THR A 43 3.27 -7.54 5.66
N LYS A 44 4.02 -8.26 6.49
CA LYS A 44 4.57 -9.57 6.14
C LYS A 44 3.51 -10.65 6.28
N ASN A 45 3.70 -11.75 5.55
CA ASN A 45 2.89 -12.94 5.77
C ASN A 45 3.06 -13.42 7.21
N PHE A 46 1.97 -13.82 7.84
CA PHE A 46 1.89 -14.29 9.23
C PHE A 46 2.07 -13.22 10.32
N ASP A 47 2.18 -11.93 9.97
CA ASP A 47 2.26 -10.86 10.97
C ASP A 47 0.93 -10.64 11.71
N ARG A 48 -0.19 -10.96 11.07
CA ARG A 48 -1.53 -10.80 11.67
C ARG A 48 -1.98 -12.10 12.33
N PRO A 49 -2.24 -12.10 13.65
CA PRO A 49 -2.49 -13.33 14.42
C PRO A 49 -3.73 -14.11 13.97
N PHE A 50 -4.79 -13.43 13.53
CA PHE A 50 -6.05 -14.06 13.13
C PHE A 50 -6.20 -14.23 11.61
N HIS A 51 -5.37 -13.55 10.85
CA HIS A 51 -5.39 -13.56 9.39
C HIS A 51 -3.96 -13.67 8.84
N PRO A 52 -3.32 -14.83 9.02
CA PRO A 52 -1.93 -15.01 8.59
C PRO A 52 -1.76 -14.96 7.06
N GLU A 53 -2.83 -15.15 6.31
CA GLU A 53 -2.84 -15.04 4.85
C GLU A 53 -2.72 -13.59 4.34
N ILE A 54 -3.06 -12.59 5.19
CA ILE A 54 -2.95 -11.19 4.80
C ILE A 54 -1.51 -10.73 4.94
N GLY A 55 -0.87 -10.47 3.83
CA GLY A 55 0.49 -9.96 3.80
C GLY A 55 1.08 -10.02 2.40
N CYS A 56 2.16 -9.29 2.19
CA CYS A 56 2.86 -9.24 0.92
C CYS A 56 4.10 -10.13 0.94
N GLY A 57 4.21 -11.05 -0.02
CA GLY A 57 5.36 -11.93 -0.17
C GLY A 57 6.67 -11.25 -0.61
N ILE A 58 6.63 -9.95 -0.87
CA ILE A 58 7.79 -9.17 -1.30
C ILE A 58 8.93 -9.16 -0.26
N HIS A 59 8.59 -9.31 1.02
CA HIS A 59 9.58 -9.33 2.10
C HIS A 59 10.56 -10.50 1.98
N ASN A 60 10.12 -11.61 1.42
CA ASN A 60 10.99 -12.75 1.15
C ASN A 60 11.98 -12.47 0.03
N LEU A 61 11.61 -11.60 -0.91
CA LEU A 61 12.44 -11.23 -2.04
C LEU A 61 13.48 -10.14 -1.72
N LEU A 62 13.33 -9.45 -0.58
CA LEU A 62 14.27 -8.40 -0.16
C LEU A 62 15.68 -8.93 0.10
N PHE A 63 15.80 -10.21 0.45
CA PHE A 63 17.10 -10.87 0.70
C PHE A 63 17.72 -11.48 -0.54
N ASP A 64 16.98 -11.57 -1.63
CA ASP A 64 17.47 -12.08 -2.90
C ASP A 64 18.25 -11.01 -3.69
N ASN A 65 19.04 -11.45 -4.64
CA ASN A 65 19.69 -10.54 -5.57
C ASN A 65 18.62 -9.90 -6.48
N PHE A 66 18.72 -8.58 -6.65
CA PHE A 66 17.82 -7.84 -7.51
C PHE A 66 18.14 -8.07 -8.98
N THR A 67 17.64 -9.17 -9.50
CA THR A 67 17.66 -9.47 -10.94
C THR A 67 16.35 -8.99 -11.58
N PRO A 68 16.29 -8.85 -12.91
CA PRO A 68 15.03 -8.54 -13.60
C PRO A 68 13.90 -9.50 -13.24
N LEU A 69 14.22 -10.77 -13.02
CA LEU A 69 13.26 -11.78 -12.59
C LEU A 69 12.72 -11.49 -11.18
N THR A 70 13.59 -11.15 -10.23
CA THR A 70 13.21 -10.80 -8.85
C THR A 70 12.29 -9.57 -8.84
N ILE A 71 12.57 -8.57 -9.66
CA ILE A 71 11.72 -7.38 -9.79
C ILE A 71 10.33 -7.75 -10.34
N GLN A 72 10.26 -8.64 -11.31
CA GLN A 72 8.99 -9.13 -11.85
C GLN A 72 8.17 -9.89 -10.80
N LEU A 73 8.83 -10.75 -10.03
CA LEU A 73 8.18 -11.48 -8.94
C LEU A 73 7.67 -10.54 -7.83
N ALA A 74 8.46 -9.52 -7.48
CA ALA A 74 8.06 -8.49 -6.53
C ALA A 74 6.82 -7.73 -7.01
N ARG A 75 6.82 -7.31 -8.27
CA ARG A 75 5.69 -6.64 -8.89
C ARG A 75 4.42 -7.49 -8.82
N LYS A 76 4.54 -8.76 -9.18
CA LYS A 76 3.41 -9.69 -9.14
C LYS A 76 2.89 -9.91 -7.72
N ALA A 77 3.78 -10.05 -6.74
CA ALA A 77 3.40 -10.22 -5.34
C ALA A 77 2.59 -9.01 -4.82
N VAL A 78 3.02 -7.80 -5.13
CA VAL A 78 2.29 -6.57 -4.79
C VAL A 78 0.94 -6.52 -5.48
N GLU A 79 0.89 -6.81 -6.76
CA GLU A 79 -0.34 -6.80 -7.54
C GLU A 79 -1.39 -7.77 -6.97
N ASP A 80 -0.98 -9.01 -6.69
CA ASP A 80 -1.87 -10.05 -6.16
C ASP A 80 -2.46 -9.65 -4.80
N VAL A 81 -1.65 -9.10 -3.90
CA VAL A 81 -2.11 -8.64 -2.58
C VAL A 81 -3.08 -7.48 -2.71
N LEU A 82 -2.77 -6.48 -3.51
CA LEU A 82 -3.63 -5.31 -3.67
C LEU A 82 -4.97 -5.67 -4.31
N ARG A 83 -4.97 -6.54 -5.30
CA ARG A 83 -6.21 -7.01 -5.93
C ARG A 83 -7.08 -7.85 -4.98
N ALA A 84 -6.45 -8.63 -4.11
CA ALA A 84 -7.16 -9.48 -3.17
C ALA A 84 -7.76 -8.71 -1.99
N TYR A 85 -7.03 -7.73 -1.45
CA TYR A 85 -7.37 -7.08 -0.17
C TYR A 85 -7.72 -5.60 -0.27
N GLU A 86 -7.52 -4.95 -1.41
CA GLU A 86 -7.89 -3.55 -1.61
C GLU A 86 -8.79 -3.37 -2.84
N PRO A 87 -10.08 -3.74 -2.73
CA PRO A 87 -11.01 -3.66 -3.86
C PRO A 87 -11.43 -2.23 -4.22
N ARG A 88 -11.17 -1.25 -3.34
CA ARG A 88 -11.51 0.16 -3.60
C ARG A 88 -10.61 0.81 -4.64
N ALA A 89 -9.44 0.23 -4.86
CA ALA A 89 -8.45 0.74 -5.80
C ALA A 89 -8.38 -0.16 -7.04
N GLU A 90 -8.49 0.45 -8.20
CA GLU A 90 -8.15 -0.21 -9.46
C GLU A 90 -6.68 0.04 -9.76
N ILE A 91 -5.89 -1.03 -9.76
CA ILE A 91 -4.44 -0.94 -9.97
C ILE A 91 -4.16 -0.74 -11.46
N LEU A 92 -3.52 0.38 -11.79
CA LEU A 92 -3.17 0.72 -13.17
C LEU A 92 -1.75 0.29 -13.52
N ASP A 93 -0.79 0.56 -12.62
CA ASP A 93 0.61 0.21 -12.82
C ASP A 93 1.32 0.02 -11.48
N ILE A 94 2.35 -0.82 -11.49
CA ILE A 94 3.22 -1.05 -10.34
C ILE A 94 4.66 -0.99 -10.84
N GLN A 95 5.44 -0.08 -10.28
CA GLN A 95 6.86 0.05 -10.56
C GLN A 95 7.66 -0.36 -9.34
N VAL A 96 8.61 -1.24 -9.53
CA VAL A 96 9.53 -1.69 -8.49
C VAL A 96 10.93 -1.33 -8.94
N THR A 97 11.62 -0.53 -8.14
CA THR A 97 12.98 -0.10 -8.40
C THR A 97 13.86 -0.34 -7.19
N SER A 98 15.10 -0.71 -7.43
CA SER A 98 16.11 -0.83 -6.39
C SER A 98 17.28 0.08 -6.78
N PRO A 99 17.50 1.18 -6.06
CA PRO A 99 18.69 2.02 -6.29
C PRO A 99 19.98 1.21 -6.07
N ALA A 100 20.95 1.41 -6.96
CA ALA A 100 22.15 0.56 -7.02
C ALA A 100 22.99 0.57 -5.74
N ASP A 101 22.95 1.65 -4.98
CA ASP A 101 23.76 1.86 -3.79
C ASP A 101 23.00 1.77 -2.47
N SER A 102 21.71 1.42 -2.53
CA SER A 102 20.88 1.30 -1.33
C SER A 102 20.34 -0.11 -1.18
N ASN A 103 20.22 -0.54 0.07
CA ASN A 103 19.55 -1.80 0.41
C ASN A 103 18.02 -1.60 0.51
N GLU A 104 17.49 -0.73 -0.31
CA GLU A 104 16.08 -0.35 -0.31
C GLU A 104 15.40 -0.83 -1.57
N LEU A 105 14.15 -1.18 -1.43
CA LEU A 105 13.24 -1.46 -2.54
C LEU A 105 12.17 -0.39 -2.56
N GLN A 106 12.13 0.38 -3.63
CA GLN A 106 11.12 1.41 -3.83
C GLN A 106 9.98 0.85 -4.69
N ILE A 107 8.79 0.91 -4.16
CA ILE A 107 7.58 0.45 -4.84
C ILE A 107 6.67 1.65 -5.08
N THR A 108 6.34 1.91 -6.32
CA THR A 108 5.38 2.94 -6.71
C THR A 108 4.17 2.28 -7.32
N VAL A 109 3.03 2.47 -6.70
CA VAL A 109 1.74 1.95 -7.17
C VAL A 109 0.94 3.11 -7.74
N THR A 110 0.52 2.97 -8.98
CA THR A 110 -0.42 3.88 -9.63
C THR A 110 -1.78 3.22 -9.65
N PHE A 111 -2.76 3.85 -9.06
CA PHE A 111 -4.11 3.31 -8.94
C PHE A 111 -5.15 4.40 -9.18
N ARG A 112 -6.37 3.98 -9.40
CA ARG A 112 -7.54 4.85 -9.51
C ARG A 112 -8.59 4.37 -8.52
N LEU A 113 -9.22 5.32 -7.83
CA LEU A 113 -10.38 5.00 -6.99
C LEU A 113 -11.58 4.65 -7.88
N ILE A 114 -12.40 3.71 -7.43
CA ILE A 114 -13.61 3.30 -8.15
C ILE A 114 -14.54 4.50 -8.40
N ASN A 115 -14.54 5.47 -7.49
CA ASN A 115 -15.41 6.65 -7.55
C ASN A 115 -14.73 7.89 -8.15
N ALA A 116 -13.51 7.78 -8.64
CA ALA A 116 -12.76 8.89 -9.19
C ALA A 116 -12.03 8.49 -10.48
N ASP A 117 -11.92 9.42 -11.40
CA ASP A 117 -11.26 9.17 -12.69
C ASP A 117 -9.77 9.49 -12.70
N ASN A 118 -9.30 10.23 -11.70
CA ASN A 118 -7.91 10.67 -11.64
C ASN A 118 -7.01 9.56 -11.13
N PRO A 119 -5.89 9.25 -11.81
CA PRO A 119 -4.90 8.33 -11.30
C PRO A 119 -4.13 8.94 -10.13
N ILE A 120 -3.85 8.11 -9.12
CA ILE A 120 -3.15 8.48 -7.90
C ILE A 120 -1.92 7.61 -7.77
N LYS A 121 -0.81 8.21 -7.34
CA LYS A 121 0.43 7.48 -7.09
C LYS A 121 0.73 7.43 -5.60
N VAL A 122 1.15 6.27 -5.14
CA VAL A 122 1.69 6.09 -3.80
C VAL A 122 3.04 5.38 -3.89
N THR A 123 4.02 5.90 -3.17
CA THR A 123 5.35 5.32 -3.12
C THR A 123 5.62 4.81 -1.71
N THR A 124 6.09 3.58 -1.63
CA THR A 124 6.49 2.92 -0.39
C THR A 124 7.91 2.43 -0.51
N ILE A 125 8.71 2.65 0.51
CA ILE A 125 10.09 2.17 0.59
C ILE A 125 10.13 1.03 1.58
N LEU A 126 10.71 -0.08 1.16
CA LEU A 126 10.99 -1.23 2.01
C LEU A 126 12.50 -1.35 2.20
N ASP A 127 12.92 -1.23 3.44
CA ASP A 127 14.32 -1.43 3.78
C ASP A 127 14.63 -2.92 3.85
N ARG A 128 15.78 -3.28 3.30
CA ARG A 128 16.34 -4.59 3.51
C ARG A 128 16.75 -4.70 4.97
N ALA A 129 15.91 -5.33 5.78
CA ALA A 129 16.18 -5.54 7.19
C ALA A 129 17.45 -6.39 7.36
N ARG A 130 18.30 -5.92 8.21
CA ARG A 130 19.50 -6.66 8.66
C ARG A 130 19.11 -7.74 9.65
#